data_e5b0a7109317329160050ebe85a08add
#
_entry.id   e5b0a7109317329160050ebe85a08add
#
_cell.length_a   1.000
_cell.length_b   1.000
_cell.length_c   1.000
_cell.angle_alpha   90.00
_cell.angle_beta   90.00
_cell.angle_gamma   90.00
#
_symmetry.space_group_name_H-M   'P 1'
#
loop_
_entity.id
_entity.type
_entity.pdbx_description
1 polymer ?
#
loop_
_entity_poly.entity_id
_entity_poly.type
_entity_poly.pdbx_seq_one_letter_code
_entity_poly.pdbx_strand_id
1 'polypeptide(L)'
;MKAFLLIFLFVSVSLGCSKDSTSLGEPVEIYLLKDFQLLTNKCQVDPSASSLQFTPTVANGEILEYSSSDYQFKLKATALERIKTLSDRTPFAVTVNKEVIYFGFFKPSFSSSSCDHSITMDLSWGQANRILMRLGYPGVPTGVTIEDERNNPRLLAALQNQGKLR
;
A
#
# COMPACT_ATOMS: atom_id res chain seq x y z
N MET A 1 36.21 71.77 -17.28
CA MET A 1 34.90 71.09 -17.34
C MET A 1 35.14 69.64 -16.99
N LYS A 2 34.76 69.18 -15.78
CA LYS A 2 34.97 67.84 -15.28
C LYS A 2 33.62 67.12 -15.38
N ALA A 3 33.54 66.10 -16.23
CA ALA A 3 32.36 65.25 -16.35
C ALA A 3 32.34 64.15 -15.23
N PHE A 4 31.33 64.18 -14.39
CA PHE A 4 31.11 63.17 -13.37
C PHE A 4 30.31 62.04 -13.97
N LEU A 5 30.91 60.83 -14.06
CA LEU A 5 30.26 59.62 -14.53
C LEU A 5 29.65 58.91 -13.32
N LEU A 6 28.33 58.95 -13.21
CA LEU A 6 27.55 58.22 -12.20
C LEU A 6 27.30 56.80 -12.68
N ILE A 7 27.98 55.83 -12.05
CA ILE A 7 27.74 54.40 -12.29
C ILE A 7 26.59 53.98 -11.36
N PHE A 8 25.44 53.65 -11.97
CA PHE A 8 24.31 53.05 -11.28
C PHE A 8 24.54 51.54 -11.16
N LEU A 9 24.82 51.08 -9.94
CA LEU A 9 24.95 49.66 -9.64
C LEU A 9 23.55 49.04 -9.45
N PHE A 10 23.07 48.32 -10.43
CA PHE A 10 21.81 47.53 -10.35
C PHE A 10 22.06 46.28 -9.52
N VAL A 11 21.63 46.28 -8.25
CA VAL A 11 21.59 45.06 -7.43
C VAL A 11 20.32 44.29 -7.79
N SER A 12 20.49 43.23 -8.58
CA SER A 12 19.39 42.28 -8.89
C SER A 12 19.18 41.35 -7.70
N VAL A 13 18.19 41.63 -6.87
CA VAL A 13 17.71 40.68 -5.84
C VAL A 13 16.91 39.60 -6.54
N SER A 14 17.54 38.45 -6.80
CA SER A 14 16.83 37.23 -7.19
C SER A 14 16.12 36.67 -5.97
N LEU A 15 14.80 36.91 -5.87
CA LEU A 15 13.93 36.15 -4.98
C LEU A 15 13.88 34.71 -5.51
N GLY A 16 14.71 33.84 -4.95
CA GLY A 16 14.59 32.40 -5.10
C GLY A 16 13.32 31.96 -4.39
N CYS A 17 12.28 31.72 -5.16
CA CYS A 17 11.09 31.00 -4.70
C CYS A 17 11.50 29.54 -4.52
N SER A 18 11.94 29.14 -3.32
CA SER A 18 12.02 27.73 -2.96
C SER A 18 10.60 27.20 -2.95
N LYS A 19 10.22 26.45 -4.01
CA LYS A 19 9.09 25.55 -3.91
C LYS A 19 9.41 24.57 -2.79
N ASP A 20 8.81 24.77 -1.63
CA ASP A 20 8.64 23.71 -0.67
C ASP A 20 7.88 22.60 -1.38
N SER A 21 8.61 21.64 -1.96
CA SER A 21 8.07 20.34 -2.27
C SER A 21 7.74 19.71 -0.92
N THR A 22 6.52 19.92 -0.43
CA THR A 22 5.92 19.04 0.55
C THR A 22 6.11 17.64 -0.05
N SER A 23 7.06 16.88 0.49
CA SER A 23 7.26 15.50 0.10
C SER A 23 5.99 14.77 0.49
N LEU A 24 5.09 14.63 -0.47
CA LEU A 24 4.03 13.64 -0.36
C LEU A 24 4.75 12.33 -0.05
N GLY A 25 4.52 11.79 1.15
CA GLY A 25 5.21 10.58 1.60
C GLY A 25 5.16 9.49 0.53
N GLU A 26 6.05 8.51 0.60
CA GLU A 26 6.12 7.40 -0.36
C GLU A 26 4.73 6.81 -0.61
N PRO A 27 4.29 6.64 -1.87
CA PRO A 27 2.96 6.13 -2.16
C PRO A 27 2.78 4.71 -1.65
N VAL A 28 1.65 4.46 -0.97
CA VAL A 28 1.20 3.14 -0.56
C VAL A 28 0.13 2.68 -1.54
N GLU A 29 0.29 1.51 -2.13
CA GLU A 29 -0.61 1.00 -3.16
C GLU A 29 -0.82 -0.51 -2.99
N ILE A 30 -1.94 -1.03 -3.52
CA ILE A 30 -2.21 -2.47 -3.57
C ILE A 30 -2.29 -2.89 -5.04
N TYR A 31 -1.45 -3.84 -5.40
CA TYR A 31 -1.40 -4.43 -6.74
C TYR A 31 -1.91 -5.87 -6.73
N LEU A 32 -2.56 -6.28 -7.80
CA LEU A 32 -2.67 -7.70 -8.12
C LEU A 32 -1.39 -8.18 -8.79
N LEU A 33 -1.13 -9.48 -8.70
CA LEU A 33 -0.01 -10.08 -9.40
C LEU A 33 -0.40 -10.40 -10.84
N LYS A 34 0.52 -10.13 -11.77
CA LYS A 34 0.41 -10.50 -13.18
C LYS A 34 0.84 -11.96 -13.35
N ASP A 35 2.02 -12.27 -12.82
CA ASP A 35 2.61 -13.59 -12.82
C ASP A 35 3.01 -13.95 -11.39
N PHE A 36 2.83 -15.22 -11.00
CA PHE A 36 3.25 -15.70 -9.69
C PHE A 36 3.38 -17.22 -9.68
N GLN A 37 4.20 -17.71 -8.76
CA GLN A 37 4.25 -19.10 -8.36
C GLN A 37 3.97 -19.21 -6.87
N LEU A 38 3.51 -20.38 -6.43
CA LEU A 38 3.34 -20.68 -5.02
C LEU A 38 4.54 -21.48 -4.52
N LEU A 39 4.90 -21.28 -3.28
CA LEU A 39 5.81 -22.17 -2.58
C LEU A 39 5.16 -23.57 -2.48
N THR A 40 5.98 -24.61 -2.60
CA THR A 40 5.49 -26.00 -2.62
C THR A 40 4.61 -26.30 -1.41
N ASN A 41 3.40 -26.79 -1.69
CA ASN A 41 2.38 -27.16 -0.70
C ASN A 41 1.95 -26.04 0.28
N LYS A 42 2.12 -24.77 -0.11
CA LYS A 42 1.70 -23.64 0.71
C LYS A 42 0.81 -22.68 -0.09
N CYS A 43 -0.18 -22.10 0.57
CA CYS A 43 -0.84 -20.89 0.07
C CYS A 43 0.04 -19.70 0.39
N GLN A 44 1.15 -19.56 -0.34
CA GLN A 44 2.14 -18.51 -0.16
C GLN A 44 2.81 -18.22 -1.50
N VAL A 45 2.86 -16.94 -1.88
CA VAL A 45 3.54 -16.48 -3.10
C VAL A 45 5.05 -16.67 -2.94
N ASP A 46 5.70 -17.17 -3.99
CA ASP A 46 7.16 -17.11 -4.12
C ASP A 46 7.57 -15.71 -4.59
N PRO A 47 8.24 -14.91 -3.75
CA PRO A 47 8.66 -13.55 -4.12
C PRO A 47 9.58 -13.52 -5.34
N SER A 48 10.40 -14.55 -5.53
CA SER A 48 11.38 -14.62 -6.62
C SER A 48 10.75 -14.92 -7.99
N ALA A 49 9.53 -15.44 -8.00
CA ALA A 49 8.78 -15.85 -9.19
C ALA A 49 7.45 -15.10 -9.31
N SER A 50 7.43 -13.82 -8.91
CA SER A 50 6.22 -12.99 -8.97
C SER A 50 6.48 -11.65 -9.64
N SER A 51 5.46 -11.11 -10.31
CA SER A 51 5.47 -9.76 -10.88
C SER A 51 4.16 -9.03 -10.62
N LEU A 52 4.25 -7.72 -10.45
CA LEU A 52 3.08 -6.87 -10.25
C LEU A 52 2.38 -6.56 -11.58
N GLN A 53 1.07 -6.34 -11.54
CA GLN A 53 0.37 -5.71 -12.67
C GLN A 53 0.91 -4.29 -12.88
N PHE A 54 0.72 -3.76 -14.08
CA PHE A 54 1.21 -2.42 -14.44
C PHE A 54 0.52 -1.31 -13.64
N THR A 55 -0.78 -1.46 -13.35
CA THR A 55 -1.58 -0.48 -12.62
C THR A 55 -2.01 -1.04 -11.26
N PRO A 56 -2.02 -0.23 -10.20
CA PRO A 56 -2.51 -0.66 -8.90
C PRO A 56 -4.02 -0.89 -8.95
N THR A 57 -4.49 -1.93 -8.25
CA THR A 57 -5.92 -2.15 -8.00
C THR A 57 -6.46 -1.13 -7.01
N VAL A 58 -5.63 -0.74 -6.03
CA VAL A 58 -5.90 0.38 -5.12
C VAL A 58 -4.73 1.34 -5.20
N ALA A 59 -4.97 2.51 -5.79
CA ALA A 59 -3.97 3.56 -5.88
C ALA A 59 -3.82 4.31 -4.54
N ASN A 60 -2.67 4.93 -4.32
CA ASN A 60 -2.38 5.68 -3.09
C ASN A 60 -3.46 6.71 -2.71
N GLY A 61 -4.00 7.42 -3.70
CA GLY A 61 -5.08 8.41 -3.50
C GLY A 61 -6.44 7.82 -3.14
N GLU A 62 -6.59 6.49 -3.20
CA GLU A 62 -7.81 5.77 -2.84
C GLU A 62 -7.75 5.15 -1.44
N ILE A 63 -6.56 5.09 -0.84
CA ILE A 63 -6.39 4.75 0.58
C ILE A 63 -6.64 6.01 1.40
N LEU A 64 -7.71 6.01 2.19
CA LEU A 64 -8.13 7.12 3.03
C LEU A 64 -7.49 7.05 4.41
N GLU A 65 -7.35 5.84 4.95
CA GLU A 65 -6.91 5.60 6.33
C GLU A 65 -6.41 4.17 6.48
N TYR A 66 -5.48 3.95 7.41
CA TYR A 66 -5.07 2.64 7.89
C TYR A 66 -5.11 2.62 9.41
N SER A 67 -5.86 1.66 9.98
CA SER A 67 -5.87 1.38 11.43
C SER A 67 -4.86 0.30 11.74
N SER A 68 -3.78 0.66 12.45
CA SER A 68 -2.71 -0.27 12.83
C SER A 68 -3.14 -1.24 13.94
N SER A 69 -4.12 -0.86 14.77
CA SER A 69 -4.69 -1.73 15.82
C SER A 69 -5.58 -2.84 15.27
N ASP A 70 -6.28 -2.55 14.16
CA ASP A 70 -7.28 -3.46 13.59
C ASP A 70 -6.84 -4.05 12.25
N TYR A 71 -5.67 -3.62 11.74
CA TYR A 71 -5.11 -4.02 10.44
C TYR A 71 -6.09 -3.77 9.28
N GLN A 72 -6.77 -2.62 9.29
CA GLN A 72 -7.79 -2.29 8.31
C GLN A 72 -7.41 -1.09 7.46
N PHE A 73 -7.56 -1.22 6.16
CA PHE A 73 -7.54 -0.08 5.24
C PHE A 73 -8.97 0.41 4.99
N LYS A 74 -9.18 1.72 5.16
CA LYS A 74 -10.38 2.40 4.70
C LYS A 74 -10.12 2.94 3.29
N LEU A 75 -10.97 2.58 2.34
CA LEU A 75 -10.81 2.88 0.93
C LEU A 75 -11.89 3.80 0.41
N LYS A 76 -11.64 4.45 -0.72
CA LYS A 76 -12.71 5.04 -1.52
C LYS A 76 -13.66 3.94 -2.04
N ALA A 77 -14.93 4.28 -2.21
CA ALA A 77 -15.94 3.33 -2.67
C ALA A 77 -15.56 2.68 -4.01
N THR A 78 -14.99 3.46 -4.94
CA THR A 78 -14.54 2.96 -6.24
C THR A 78 -13.48 1.85 -6.17
N ALA A 79 -12.54 1.96 -5.24
CA ALA A 79 -11.53 0.92 -5.01
C ALA A 79 -12.16 -0.33 -4.37
N LEU A 80 -13.08 -0.14 -3.41
CA LEU A 80 -13.77 -1.25 -2.78
C LEU A 80 -14.61 -2.06 -3.78
N GLU A 81 -15.30 -1.39 -4.71
CA GLU A 81 -16.07 -2.09 -5.75
C GLU A 81 -15.17 -2.98 -6.63
N ARG A 82 -13.95 -2.53 -6.96
CA ARG A 82 -12.98 -3.38 -7.68
C ARG A 82 -12.55 -4.59 -6.84
N ILE A 83 -12.33 -4.41 -5.54
CA ILE A 83 -11.97 -5.53 -4.64
C ILE A 83 -13.12 -6.54 -4.53
N LYS A 84 -14.37 -6.11 -4.49
CA LYS A 84 -15.54 -6.99 -4.44
C LYS A 84 -15.67 -7.91 -5.65
N THR A 85 -15.08 -7.55 -6.79
CA THR A 85 -15.10 -8.40 -8.00
C THR A 85 -14.00 -9.46 -8.04
N LEU A 86 -13.08 -9.45 -7.07
CA LEU A 86 -11.99 -10.41 -7.04
C LEU A 86 -12.49 -11.83 -6.74
N SER A 87 -11.89 -12.78 -7.41
CA SER A 87 -12.13 -14.20 -7.14
C SER A 87 -11.39 -14.65 -5.86
N ASP A 88 -11.89 -15.69 -5.23
CA ASP A 88 -11.19 -16.35 -4.12
C ASP A 88 -9.76 -16.71 -4.52
N ARG A 89 -8.82 -16.51 -3.59
CA ARG A 89 -7.37 -16.74 -3.78
C ARG A 89 -6.72 -15.86 -4.87
N THR A 90 -7.31 -14.73 -5.25
CA THR A 90 -6.62 -13.76 -6.08
C THR A 90 -5.41 -13.20 -5.31
N PRO A 91 -4.16 -13.34 -5.84
CA PRO A 91 -2.96 -12.87 -5.15
C PRO A 91 -2.81 -11.36 -5.30
N PHE A 92 -2.35 -10.73 -4.24
CA PHE A 92 -2.05 -9.30 -4.22
C PHE A 92 -0.72 -9.01 -3.52
N ALA A 93 -0.22 -7.78 -3.69
CA ALA A 93 0.89 -7.23 -2.94
C ALA A 93 0.53 -5.84 -2.40
N VAL A 94 0.91 -5.55 -1.15
CA VAL A 94 0.96 -4.20 -0.61
C VAL A 94 2.35 -3.65 -0.84
N THR A 95 2.43 -2.43 -1.38
CA THR A 95 3.69 -1.81 -1.77
C THR A 95 3.86 -0.43 -1.15
N VAL A 96 5.11 -0.03 -0.95
CA VAL A 96 5.52 1.34 -0.66
C VAL A 96 6.48 1.75 -1.77
N ASN A 97 6.15 2.81 -2.49
CA ASN A 97 6.92 3.28 -3.65
C ASN A 97 7.21 2.15 -4.68
N LYS A 98 6.20 1.31 -4.96
CA LYS A 98 6.25 0.11 -5.82
C LYS A 98 7.14 -1.03 -5.32
N GLU A 99 7.82 -0.88 -4.19
CA GLU A 99 8.53 -1.98 -3.56
C GLU A 99 7.55 -2.79 -2.70
N VAL A 100 7.56 -4.11 -2.86
CA VAL A 100 6.65 -4.99 -2.13
C VAL A 100 7.03 -5.03 -0.66
N ILE A 101 6.05 -4.79 0.19
CA ILE A 101 6.15 -4.98 1.64
C ILE A 101 5.73 -6.40 2.01
N TYR A 102 4.57 -6.83 1.52
CA TYR A 102 4.12 -8.21 1.68
C TYR A 102 3.18 -8.63 0.56
N PHE A 103 3.11 -9.93 0.37
CA PHE A 103 2.12 -10.59 -0.49
C PHE A 103 0.98 -11.15 0.35
N GLY A 104 -0.15 -11.38 -0.32
CA GLY A 104 -1.31 -12.02 0.30
C GLY A 104 -2.30 -12.52 -0.72
N PHE A 105 -3.43 -13.05 -0.22
CA PHE A 105 -4.51 -13.56 -1.05
C PHE A 105 -5.85 -12.97 -0.62
N PHE A 106 -6.68 -12.60 -1.59
CA PHE A 106 -8.06 -12.25 -1.32
C PHE A 106 -8.84 -13.49 -0.89
N LYS A 107 -9.49 -13.40 0.26
CA LYS A 107 -10.26 -14.48 0.88
C LYS A 107 -11.61 -13.93 1.33
N PRO A 108 -12.66 -14.02 0.48
CA PRO A 108 -13.99 -13.63 0.92
C PRO A 108 -14.44 -14.52 2.08
N SER A 109 -15.12 -13.95 3.05
CA SER A 109 -15.51 -14.60 4.30
C SER A 109 -16.38 -15.86 4.13
N PHE A 110 -16.99 -16.05 2.96
CA PHE A 110 -17.77 -17.25 2.61
C PHE A 110 -16.93 -18.32 1.87
N SER A 111 -15.62 -18.11 1.72
CA SER A 111 -14.76 -19.09 1.06
C SER A 111 -14.63 -20.35 1.90
N SER A 112 -14.77 -21.51 1.24
CA SER A 112 -14.57 -22.83 1.86
C SER A 112 -13.11 -23.32 1.80
N SER A 113 -12.24 -22.63 1.03
CA SER A 113 -10.83 -23.02 0.90
C SER A 113 -9.96 -22.34 1.95
N SER A 114 -8.95 -23.03 2.49
CA SER A 114 -7.99 -22.44 3.42
C SER A 114 -6.85 -21.71 2.70
N CYS A 115 -6.23 -20.74 3.38
CA CYS A 115 -4.99 -20.09 3.00
C CYS A 115 -4.24 -19.70 4.28
N ASP A 116 -3.47 -20.62 4.83
CA ASP A 116 -2.99 -20.64 6.20
C ASP A 116 -1.49 -20.28 6.36
N HIS A 117 -0.83 -19.90 5.26
CA HIS A 117 0.59 -19.54 5.24
C HIS A 117 0.84 -18.11 4.72
N SER A 118 -0.18 -17.30 4.58
CA SER A 118 -0.06 -15.93 4.05
C SER A 118 -0.94 -14.95 4.78
N ILE A 119 -0.63 -13.66 4.61
CA ILE A 119 -1.58 -12.60 4.91
C ILE A 119 -2.76 -12.74 3.94
N THR A 120 -3.97 -12.54 4.44
CA THR A 120 -5.19 -12.59 3.63
C THR A 120 -5.96 -11.30 3.75
N MET A 121 -6.59 -10.89 2.64
CA MET A 121 -7.47 -9.72 2.56
C MET A 121 -8.92 -10.17 2.55
N ASP A 122 -9.73 -9.62 3.42
CA ASP A 122 -11.16 -9.85 3.49
C ASP A 122 -11.94 -8.52 3.51
N LEU A 123 -13.20 -8.57 3.10
CA LEU A 123 -14.10 -7.43 3.26
C LEU A 123 -14.51 -7.33 4.73
N SER A 124 -14.35 -6.15 5.31
CA SER A 124 -14.73 -5.93 6.70
C SER A 124 -16.24 -5.90 6.86
N TRP A 125 -16.82 -6.92 7.50
CA TRP A 125 -18.26 -7.01 7.73
C TRP A 125 -18.76 -5.91 8.66
N GLY A 126 -19.86 -5.27 8.28
CA GLY A 126 -20.48 -4.22 9.08
C GLY A 126 -19.75 -2.88 9.10
N GLN A 127 -18.60 -2.75 8.45
CA GLN A 127 -17.86 -1.50 8.33
C GLN A 127 -17.79 -1.05 6.87
N ALA A 128 -18.41 0.08 6.57
CA ALA A 128 -18.44 0.61 5.22
C ALA A 128 -17.00 0.97 4.74
N ASN A 129 -16.69 0.55 3.51
CA ASN A 129 -15.46 0.90 2.79
C ASN A 129 -14.15 0.45 3.46
N ARG A 130 -14.16 -0.65 4.22
CA ARG A 130 -12.96 -1.20 4.84
C ARG A 130 -12.63 -2.60 4.33
N ILE A 131 -11.33 -2.87 4.21
CA ILE A 131 -10.77 -4.20 4.02
C ILE A 131 -9.91 -4.55 5.23
N LEU A 132 -9.97 -5.80 5.65
CA LEU A 132 -9.23 -6.34 6.79
C LEU A 132 -8.09 -7.23 6.32
N MET A 133 -6.88 -7.01 6.83
CA MET A 133 -5.72 -7.87 6.63
C MET A 133 -5.59 -8.84 7.80
N ARG A 134 -5.69 -10.15 7.54
CA ARG A 134 -5.60 -11.22 8.54
C ARG A 134 -4.33 -12.03 8.36
N LEU A 135 -3.88 -12.67 9.42
CA LEU A 135 -2.91 -13.78 9.33
C LEU A 135 -3.68 -15.08 9.08
N GLY A 136 -3.47 -15.65 7.90
CA GLY A 136 -4.12 -16.89 7.50
C GLY A 136 -5.64 -16.80 7.32
N TYR A 137 -6.21 -17.83 6.69
CA TYR A 137 -7.65 -18.03 6.57
C TYR A 137 -7.99 -19.54 6.63
N PRO A 138 -8.93 -19.98 7.45
CA PRO A 138 -9.75 -19.22 8.40
C PRO A 138 -8.97 -18.69 9.62
N GLY A 139 -7.75 -19.08 9.80
CA GLY A 139 -6.82 -18.68 10.84
C GLY A 139 -5.46 -19.34 10.63
N VAL A 140 -4.55 -19.20 11.58
CA VAL A 140 -3.21 -19.81 11.54
C VAL A 140 -3.25 -21.15 12.30
N PRO A 141 -2.96 -22.28 11.65
CA PRO A 141 -2.90 -23.57 12.32
C PRO A 141 -1.78 -23.64 13.38
N THR A 142 -1.93 -24.54 14.35
CA THR A 142 -0.89 -24.83 15.32
C THR A 142 0.41 -25.25 14.63
N GLY A 143 1.53 -24.64 15.00
CA GLY A 143 2.84 -24.93 14.43
C GLY A 143 3.16 -24.21 13.11
N VAL A 144 2.25 -23.43 12.57
CA VAL A 144 2.48 -22.55 11.41
C VAL A 144 2.83 -21.15 11.92
N THR A 145 3.87 -20.55 11.36
CA THR A 145 4.22 -19.14 11.59
C THR A 145 4.07 -18.37 10.29
N ILE A 146 3.35 -17.26 10.34
CA ILE A 146 3.28 -16.28 9.24
C ILE A 146 4.02 -15.04 9.70
N GLU A 147 4.96 -14.55 8.89
CA GLU A 147 5.63 -13.28 9.14
C GLU A 147 4.59 -12.15 9.07
N ASP A 148 4.45 -11.40 10.17
CA ASP A 148 3.43 -10.35 10.28
C ASP A 148 3.96 -9.00 9.80
N GLU A 149 3.84 -8.78 8.51
CA GLU A 149 4.25 -7.55 7.84
C GLU A 149 3.12 -6.51 7.73
N ARG A 150 1.97 -6.74 8.35
CA ARG A 150 0.82 -5.82 8.28
C ARG A 150 1.14 -4.46 8.90
N ASN A 151 1.98 -4.44 9.92
CA ASN A 151 2.51 -3.24 10.56
C ASN A 151 4.01 -3.06 10.29
N ASN A 152 4.47 -3.42 9.09
CA ASN A 152 5.86 -3.17 8.69
C ASN A 152 6.23 -1.69 8.92
N PRO A 153 7.37 -1.39 9.54
CA PRO A 153 7.77 -0.02 9.88
C PRO A 153 7.77 0.94 8.70
N ARG A 154 8.16 0.48 7.50
CA ARG A 154 8.17 1.30 6.29
C ARG A 154 6.75 1.64 5.83
N LEU A 155 5.83 0.68 5.90
CA LEU A 155 4.41 0.91 5.60
C LEU A 155 3.80 1.95 6.56
N LEU A 156 4.03 1.77 7.87
CA LEU A 156 3.52 2.70 8.87
C LEU A 156 4.10 4.11 8.70
N ALA A 157 5.41 4.24 8.44
CA ALA A 157 6.06 5.52 8.20
C ALA A 157 5.48 6.23 6.97
N ALA A 158 5.29 5.51 5.86
CA ALA A 158 4.69 6.05 4.64
C ALA A 158 3.27 6.55 4.87
N LEU A 159 2.45 5.78 5.60
CA LEU A 159 1.07 6.17 5.94
C LEU A 159 1.02 7.35 6.93
N GLN A 160 1.93 7.37 7.91
CA GLN A 160 2.03 8.46 8.88
C GLN A 160 2.40 9.78 8.20
N ASN A 161 3.41 9.77 7.32
CA ASN A 161 3.85 10.94 6.56
C ASN A 161 2.74 11.51 5.66
N GLN A 162 1.78 10.68 5.27
CA GLN A 162 0.61 11.08 4.49
C GLN A 162 -0.61 11.46 5.36
N GLY A 163 -0.50 11.39 6.69
CA GLY A 163 -1.62 11.63 7.62
C GLY A 163 -2.73 10.57 7.56
N LYS A 164 -2.42 9.37 7.06
CA LYS A 164 -3.39 8.28 6.87
C LYS A 164 -3.33 7.22 7.96
N LEU A 165 -2.31 7.22 8.83
CA LEU A 165 -2.19 6.28 9.94
C LEU A 165 -3.12 6.68 11.10
N ARG A 166 -3.81 5.66 11.71
CA ARG A 166 -4.68 5.78 12.89
C ARG A 166 -4.32 4.72 13.92
#